data_b677d8b7155691bae9581dcfcb25856e
#
_entry.id   b677d8b7155691bae9581dcfcb25856e
#
_cell.length_a   1.000
_cell.length_b   1.000
_cell.length_c   1.000
_cell.angle_alpha   90.00
_cell.angle_beta   90.00
_cell.angle_gamma   90.00
#
_symmetry.space_group_name_H-M   'P 1'
#
loop_
_entity.id
_entity.type
_entity.pdbx_description
1 polymer ?
#
loop_
_entity_poly.entity_id
_entity_poly.type
_entity_poly.pdbx_seq_one_letter_code
_entity_poly.pdbx_strand_id
1 'polypeptide(L)'
;MTNKLKYFIGNWKMFGDFGSFRIVDKVNKFSKQSRTLYKKKKIILCVPNTLISFFNEKLKSKFISLGVQNCHYHQGYGPFTGSVNASMLKKVGAEYIILGHSENRSEGESNQLIKKKIISALNHKLKVIFCIG
;
A
#
# COMPACT_ATOMS: atom_id res chain seq x y z
N MET A 1 5.30 27.98 11.69
CA MET A 1 4.29 27.00 11.21
C MET A 1 5.00 25.78 10.67
N THR A 2 4.78 24.63 11.26
CA THR A 2 5.39 23.38 10.78
C THR A 2 4.75 22.97 9.45
N ASN A 3 5.57 22.97 8.42
CA ASN A 3 5.19 22.63 7.04
C ASN A 3 5.06 21.10 6.86
N LYS A 4 4.45 20.40 7.83
CA LYS A 4 4.38 18.94 7.87
C LYS A 4 3.31 18.40 6.91
N LEU A 5 3.71 17.47 6.06
CA LEU A 5 2.81 16.67 5.25
C LEU A 5 1.96 15.76 6.14
N LYS A 6 0.64 15.82 5.98
CA LYS A 6 -0.30 14.94 6.71
C LYS A 6 -0.65 13.72 5.84
N TYR A 7 -0.61 12.56 6.46
CA TYR A 7 -0.96 11.29 5.81
C TYR A 7 -2.32 10.80 6.28
N PHE A 8 -3.16 10.43 5.32
CA PHE A 8 -4.45 9.78 5.53
C PHE A 8 -4.37 8.42 4.87
N ILE A 9 -4.34 7.37 5.68
CA ILE A 9 -4.05 6.01 5.24
C ILE A 9 -5.26 5.13 5.54
N GLY A 10 -5.87 4.58 4.49
CA GLY A 10 -6.97 3.61 4.61
C GLY A 10 -6.45 2.19 4.39
N ASN A 11 -6.56 1.35 5.41
CA ASN A 11 -6.31 -0.08 5.30
C ASN A 11 -7.63 -0.80 5.01
N TRP A 12 -7.78 -1.36 3.81
CA TRP A 12 -8.99 -2.08 3.41
C TRP A 12 -9.10 -3.46 4.04
N LYS A 13 -8.01 -3.96 4.62
CA LYS A 13 -7.96 -5.33 5.13
C LYS A 13 -8.37 -6.35 4.04
N MET A 14 -9.11 -7.39 4.37
CA MET A 14 -9.58 -8.42 3.44
C MET A 14 -10.96 -8.05 2.86
N PHE A 15 -11.05 -6.85 2.26
CA PHE A 15 -12.29 -6.36 1.64
C PHE A 15 -12.03 -5.80 0.23
N GLY A 16 -13.05 -5.89 -0.60
CA GLY A 16 -13.10 -5.27 -1.91
C GLY A 16 -13.02 -6.25 -3.08
N ASP A 17 -13.58 -5.80 -4.17
CA ASP A 17 -13.59 -6.42 -5.49
C ASP A 17 -13.35 -5.36 -6.58
N PHE A 18 -13.45 -5.73 -7.85
CA PHE A 18 -13.28 -4.77 -8.95
C PHE A 18 -14.33 -3.65 -8.93
N GLY A 19 -15.58 -3.94 -8.52
CA GLY A 19 -16.63 -2.93 -8.38
C GLY A 19 -16.33 -1.89 -7.30
N SER A 20 -15.50 -2.24 -6.34
CA SER A 20 -15.07 -1.34 -5.26
C SER A 20 -14.20 -0.19 -5.73
N PHE A 21 -13.71 -0.21 -7.00
CA PHE A 21 -13.01 0.92 -7.61
C PHE A 21 -13.81 2.22 -7.54
N ARG A 22 -15.14 2.14 -7.53
CA ARG A 22 -16.03 3.31 -7.36
C ARG A 22 -15.70 4.15 -6.10
N ILE A 23 -15.20 3.51 -5.02
CA ILE A 23 -14.80 4.20 -3.80
C ILE A 23 -13.51 4.98 -4.04
N VAL A 24 -12.52 4.34 -4.67
CA VAL A 24 -11.24 4.95 -5.05
C VAL A 24 -11.47 6.16 -5.96
N ASP A 25 -12.34 6.02 -6.96
CA ASP A 25 -12.68 7.08 -7.91
C ASP A 25 -13.38 8.26 -7.22
N LYS A 26 -14.32 8.01 -6.30
CA LYS A 26 -14.95 9.06 -5.50
C LYS A 26 -13.93 9.86 -4.67
N VAL A 27 -13.03 9.16 -3.97
CA VAL A 27 -11.97 9.82 -3.18
C VAL A 27 -11.04 10.61 -4.08
N ASN A 28 -10.67 10.08 -5.24
CA ASN A 28 -9.82 10.75 -6.22
C ASN A 28 -10.48 12.03 -6.78
N LYS A 29 -11.75 11.96 -7.17
CA LYS A 29 -12.53 13.10 -7.65
C LYS A 29 -12.64 14.20 -6.59
N PHE A 30 -12.97 13.83 -5.36
CA PHE A 30 -13.02 14.75 -4.22
C PHE A 30 -11.68 15.44 -3.99
N SER A 31 -10.58 14.66 -4.01
CA SER A 31 -9.23 15.18 -3.83
C SER A 31 -8.83 16.15 -4.93
N LYS A 32 -9.25 15.89 -6.17
CA LYS A 32 -9.00 16.75 -7.33
C LYS A 32 -9.74 18.09 -7.23
N GLN A 33 -10.98 18.09 -6.78
CA GLN A 33 -11.79 19.30 -6.59
C GLN A 33 -11.24 20.21 -5.49
N SER A 34 -10.63 19.62 -4.47
CA SER A 34 -10.11 20.33 -3.29
C SER A 34 -8.59 20.56 -3.33
N ARG A 35 -8.03 20.83 -4.50
CA ARG A 35 -6.58 20.95 -4.75
C ARG A 35 -5.83 21.83 -3.74
N THR A 36 -6.37 22.97 -3.38
CA THR A 36 -5.76 23.89 -2.41
C THR A 36 -5.64 23.29 -1.01
N LEU A 37 -6.63 22.50 -0.59
CA LEU A 37 -6.64 21.81 0.70
C LEU A 37 -5.65 20.64 0.74
N TYR A 38 -5.27 20.09 -0.42
CA TYR A 38 -4.45 18.88 -0.52
C TYR A 38 -2.95 19.11 -0.73
N LYS A 39 -2.49 20.35 -0.90
CA LYS A 39 -1.05 20.66 -1.08
C LYS A 39 -0.14 20.08 0.02
N LYS A 40 -0.70 19.86 1.24
CA LYS A 40 0.03 19.32 2.40
C LYS A 40 -0.56 17.99 2.91
N LYS A 41 -1.31 17.27 2.08
CA LYS A 41 -1.97 16.03 2.46
C LYS A 41 -1.62 14.93 1.47
N LYS A 42 -1.40 13.73 1.98
CA LYS A 42 -1.18 12.52 1.18
C LYS A 42 -2.25 11.50 1.53
N ILE A 43 -3.02 11.06 0.55
CA ILE A 43 -4.02 10.01 0.73
C ILE A 43 -3.44 8.72 0.17
N ILE A 44 -3.49 7.67 0.96
CA ILE A 44 -2.99 6.33 0.60
C ILE A 44 -4.10 5.33 0.88
N LEU A 45 -4.43 4.51 -0.11
CA LEU A 45 -5.39 3.42 0.03
C LEU A 45 -4.64 2.10 -0.11
N CYS A 46 -4.53 1.35 0.99
CA CYS A 46 -3.90 0.04 1.01
C CYS A 46 -4.97 -1.03 0.80
N VAL A 47 -4.93 -1.65 -0.36
CA VAL A 47 -5.94 -2.60 -0.84
C VAL A 47 -5.34 -4.02 -0.96
N PRO A 48 -6.17 -5.07 -1.05
CA PRO A 48 -5.69 -6.43 -1.34
C PRO A 48 -4.84 -6.49 -2.61
N ASN A 49 -3.84 -7.36 -2.62
CA ASN A 49 -2.91 -7.52 -3.75
C ASN A 49 -3.62 -7.78 -5.09
N THR A 50 -4.76 -8.47 -5.05
CA THR A 50 -5.60 -8.80 -6.22
C THR A 50 -6.18 -7.58 -6.93
N LEU A 51 -6.24 -6.42 -6.26
CA LEU A 51 -6.86 -5.21 -6.78
C LEU A 51 -5.87 -4.16 -7.28
N ILE A 52 -4.59 -4.26 -6.90
CA ILE A 52 -3.59 -3.21 -7.18
C ILE A 52 -3.46 -2.95 -8.68
N SER A 53 -3.23 -3.98 -9.49
CA SER A 53 -3.03 -3.81 -10.94
C SER A 53 -4.22 -3.12 -11.59
N PHE A 54 -5.42 -3.64 -11.33
CA PHE A 54 -6.65 -3.10 -11.88
C PHE A 54 -6.92 -1.66 -11.44
N PHE A 55 -6.71 -1.36 -10.14
CA PHE A 55 -6.92 -0.01 -9.63
C PHE A 55 -5.87 0.97 -10.15
N ASN A 56 -4.61 0.54 -10.24
CA ASN A 56 -3.54 1.37 -10.80
C ASN A 56 -3.77 1.74 -12.26
N GLU A 57 -4.24 0.79 -13.06
CA GLU A 57 -4.57 1.01 -14.47
C GLU A 57 -5.73 2.01 -14.63
N LYS A 58 -6.77 1.87 -13.81
CA LYS A 58 -7.95 2.73 -13.83
C LYS A 58 -7.71 4.12 -13.25
N LEU A 59 -6.80 4.24 -12.30
CA LEU A 59 -6.51 5.49 -11.58
C LEU A 59 -5.61 6.41 -12.40
N LYS A 60 -6.19 7.18 -13.31
CA LYS A 60 -5.47 8.09 -14.21
C LYS A 60 -4.90 9.34 -13.53
N SER A 61 -5.36 9.67 -12.33
CA SER A 61 -4.96 10.87 -11.58
C SER A 61 -4.28 10.48 -10.27
N LYS A 62 -3.16 11.14 -9.95
CA LYS A 62 -2.30 10.77 -8.80
C LYS A 62 -2.51 11.64 -7.56
N PHE A 63 -3.76 12.00 -7.25
CA PHE A 63 -4.07 12.65 -5.97
C PHE A 63 -4.07 11.68 -4.80
N ILE A 64 -4.25 10.40 -5.07
CA ILE A 64 -4.13 9.30 -4.12
C ILE A 64 -3.03 8.35 -4.58
N SER A 65 -2.41 7.68 -3.63
CA SER A 65 -1.45 6.60 -3.87
C SER A 65 -2.06 5.27 -3.46
N LEU A 66 -1.71 4.23 -4.20
CA LEU A 66 -2.10 2.86 -3.86
C LEU A 66 -1.01 2.20 -3.02
N GLY A 67 -1.43 1.48 -2.02
CA GLY A 67 -0.59 0.65 -1.17
C GLY A 67 -1.07 -0.79 -1.12
N VAL A 68 -0.22 -1.66 -0.62
CA VAL A 68 -0.50 -3.06 -0.33
C VAL A 68 -0.36 -3.34 1.16
N GLN A 69 -0.77 -4.52 1.60
CA GLN A 69 -0.99 -4.80 3.03
C GLN A 69 0.04 -5.77 3.62
N ASN A 70 0.85 -6.41 2.79
CA ASN A 70 1.95 -7.29 3.19
C ASN A 70 2.76 -7.71 1.95
N CYS A 71 3.92 -8.34 2.15
CA CYS A 71 4.69 -9.03 1.10
C CYS A 71 5.50 -10.19 1.67
N HIS A 72 5.98 -11.04 0.78
CA HIS A 72 7.01 -12.02 1.11
C HIS A 72 8.38 -11.32 1.21
N TYR A 73 9.25 -11.80 2.10
CA TYR A 73 10.57 -11.19 2.36
C TYR A 73 11.60 -11.44 1.27
N HIS A 74 11.41 -12.48 0.45
CA HIS A 74 12.37 -12.84 -0.61
C HIS A 74 12.38 -11.77 -1.71
N GLN A 75 13.57 -11.36 -2.14
CA GLN A 75 13.71 -10.20 -3.03
C GLN A 75 13.50 -10.55 -4.51
N GLY A 76 13.84 -11.76 -4.93
CA GLY A 76 13.70 -12.24 -6.30
C GLY A 76 12.52 -13.21 -6.46
N TYR A 77 12.46 -13.85 -7.61
CA TYR A 77 11.57 -14.99 -7.84
C TYR A 77 12.09 -16.22 -7.12
N GLY A 78 11.22 -17.18 -6.77
CA GLY A 78 11.62 -18.38 -6.08
C GLY A 78 10.47 -19.36 -5.84
N PRO A 79 10.76 -20.52 -5.25
CA PRO A 79 9.79 -21.59 -5.00
C PRO A 79 8.91 -21.30 -3.76
N PHE A 80 8.16 -20.22 -3.81
CA PHE A 80 7.28 -19.76 -2.72
C PHE A 80 5.85 -19.68 -3.21
N THR A 81 5.22 -20.82 -3.39
CA THR A 81 3.88 -20.96 -3.95
C THR A 81 2.87 -20.06 -3.24
N GLY A 82 2.14 -19.26 -4.02
CA GLY A 82 1.12 -18.32 -3.51
C GLY A 82 1.66 -17.02 -2.91
N SER A 83 2.96 -16.90 -2.68
CA SER A 83 3.56 -15.68 -2.12
C SER A 83 3.76 -14.60 -3.18
N VAL A 84 3.64 -13.34 -2.76
CA VAL A 84 3.89 -12.16 -3.58
C VAL A 84 4.96 -11.31 -2.92
N ASN A 85 6.04 -11.00 -3.63
CA ASN A 85 7.15 -10.20 -3.10
C ASN A 85 7.04 -8.71 -3.45
N ALA A 86 7.90 -7.89 -2.84
CA ALA A 86 7.90 -6.44 -3.02
C ALA A 86 8.16 -6.02 -4.48
N SER A 87 9.00 -6.74 -5.22
CA SER A 87 9.27 -6.49 -6.64
C SER A 87 8.01 -6.63 -7.49
N MET A 88 7.26 -7.72 -7.30
CA MET A 88 6.01 -7.98 -8.02
C MET A 88 4.98 -6.87 -7.73
N LEU A 89 4.83 -6.51 -6.45
CA LEU A 89 3.90 -5.47 -6.03
C LEU A 89 4.26 -4.09 -6.59
N LYS A 90 5.54 -3.76 -6.62
CA LYS A 90 6.01 -2.52 -7.23
C LYS A 90 5.68 -2.45 -8.73
N LYS A 91 5.90 -3.54 -9.45
CA LYS A 91 5.65 -3.64 -10.90
C LYS A 91 4.18 -3.45 -11.27
N VAL A 92 3.24 -3.86 -10.41
CA VAL A 92 1.80 -3.69 -10.63
C VAL A 92 1.25 -2.36 -10.10
N GLY A 93 2.13 -1.46 -9.62
CA GLY A 93 1.78 -0.07 -9.31
C GLY A 93 1.64 0.28 -7.84
N ALA A 94 2.02 -0.60 -6.91
CA ALA A 94 2.08 -0.23 -5.51
C ALA A 94 3.15 0.84 -5.25
N GLU A 95 2.81 1.84 -4.45
CA GLU A 95 3.75 2.87 -3.97
C GLU A 95 4.08 2.67 -2.49
N TYR A 96 3.13 2.17 -1.72
CA TYR A 96 3.21 1.98 -0.28
C TYR A 96 2.96 0.53 0.12
N ILE A 97 3.43 0.16 1.30
CA ILE A 97 3.18 -1.15 1.89
C ILE A 97 3.03 -1.04 3.40
N ILE A 98 2.01 -1.69 3.95
CA ILE A 98 1.85 -1.88 5.40
C ILE A 98 2.66 -3.11 5.81
N LEU A 99 3.51 -2.98 6.84
CA LEU A 99 4.26 -4.09 7.41
C LEU A 99 4.19 -4.05 8.94
N GLY A 100 4.17 -5.24 9.55
CA GLY A 100 4.11 -5.40 11.01
C GLY A 100 2.75 -5.10 11.61
N HIS A 101 1.67 -5.15 10.81
CA HIS A 101 0.30 -4.95 11.32
C HIS A 101 -0.04 -5.98 12.39
N SER A 102 -0.82 -5.58 13.41
CA SER A 102 -1.19 -6.43 14.55
C SER A 102 -1.82 -7.76 14.15
N GLU A 103 -2.64 -7.77 13.11
CA GLU A 103 -3.25 -9.01 12.59
C GLU A 103 -2.18 -10.01 12.12
N ASN A 104 -1.19 -9.57 11.32
CA ASN A 104 -0.09 -10.43 10.87
C ASN A 104 0.80 -10.88 12.02
N ARG A 105 1.04 -10.02 13.02
CA ARG A 105 1.79 -10.38 14.23
C ARG A 105 1.06 -11.45 15.03
N SER A 106 -0.26 -11.37 15.13
CA SER A 106 -1.10 -12.38 15.81
C SER A 106 -1.05 -13.74 15.12
N GLU A 107 -0.79 -13.75 13.82
CA GLU A 107 -0.60 -14.97 13.03
C GLU A 107 0.86 -15.49 13.04
N GLY A 108 1.72 -14.93 13.89
CA GLY A 108 3.09 -15.41 14.12
C GLY A 108 4.18 -14.63 13.37
N GLU A 109 3.87 -13.47 12.79
CA GLU A 109 4.88 -12.66 12.12
C GLU A 109 5.86 -12.04 13.14
N SER A 110 7.08 -12.57 13.21
CA SER A 110 8.12 -12.11 14.14
C SER A 110 8.76 -10.79 13.71
N ASN A 111 9.37 -10.05 14.66
CA ASN A 111 10.13 -8.85 14.34
C ASN A 111 11.28 -9.09 13.37
N GLN A 112 11.93 -10.26 13.43
CA GLN A 112 12.98 -10.63 12.48
C GLN A 112 12.43 -10.80 11.07
N LEU A 113 11.27 -11.43 10.92
CA LEU A 113 10.60 -11.58 9.63
C LEU A 113 10.16 -10.22 9.07
N ILE A 114 9.57 -9.36 9.92
CA ILE A 114 9.17 -8.00 9.55
C ILE A 114 10.38 -7.20 9.07
N LYS A 115 11.52 -7.28 9.77
CA LYS A 115 12.77 -6.62 9.35
C LYS A 115 13.18 -7.05 7.93
N LYS A 116 13.16 -8.35 7.62
CA LYS A 116 13.46 -8.86 6.27
C LYS A 116 12.50 -8.31 5.21
N LYS A 117 11.20 -8.23 5.52
CA LYS A 117 10.18 -7.66 4.64
C LYS A 117 10.40 -6.17 4.40
N ILE A 118 10.74 -5.40 5.45
CA ILE A 118 11.05 -3.97 5.34
C ILE A 118 12.24 -3.76 4.41
N ILE A 119 13.32 -4.50 4.60
CA ILE A 119 14.51 -4.43 3.73
C ILE A 119 14.14 -4.71 2.28
N SER A 120 13.37 -5.79 2.04
CA SER A 120 12.89 -6.14 0.69
C SER A 120 12.05 -5.02 0.07
N ALA A 121 11.11 -4.46 0.83
CA ALA A 121 10.25 -3.37 0.37
C ALA A 121 11.04 -2.12 -0.01
N LEU A 122 11.99 -1.70 0.84
CA LEU A 122 12.84 -0.54 0.60
C LEU A 122 13.76 -0.72 -0.60
N ASN A 123 14.36 -1.91 -0.77
CA ASN A 123 15.19 -2.24 -1.92
C ASN A 123 14.42 -2.14 -3.26
N HIS A 124 13.12 -2.40 -3.23
CA HIS A 124 12.23 -2.26 -4.39
C HIS A 124 11.48 -0.91 -4.44
N LYS A 125 11.96 0.10 -3.67
CA LYS A 125 11.42 1.47 -3.68
C LYS A 125 9.94 1.57 -3.30
N LEU A 126 9.45 0.66 -2.46
CA LEU A 126 8.18 0.83 -1.77
C LEU A 126 8.39 1.69 -0.52
N LYS A 127 7.44 2.57 -0.23
CA LYS A 127 7.41 3.35 1.01
C LYS A 127 6.71 2.53 2.09
N VAL A 128 7.39 2.29 3.19
CA VAL A 128 6.89 1.42 4.26
C VAL A 128 6.06 2.20 5.26
N ILE A 129 4.86 1.69 5.55
CA ILE A 129 4.01 2.06 6.67
C ILE A 129 4.24 1.01 7.73
N PHE A 130 5.12 1.31 8.69
CA PHE A 130 5.51 0.35 9.72
C PHE A 130 4.61 0.47 10.95
N CYS A 131 3.92 -0.62 11.28
CA CYS A 131 3.07 -0.71 12.47
C CYS A 131 3.89 -1.20 13.67
N ILE A 132 3.92 -0.42 14.74
CA ILE A 132 4.75 -0.66 15.92
C ILE A 132 3.98 -1.06 17.18
N GLY A 133 2.68 -1.24 17.07
CA GLY A 133 1.82 -1.65 18.19
C GLY A 133 0.50 -0.96 18.20
#